data_0db8fb461fe371e36cbac5c3b047fa00
#
_entry.id   0db8fb461fe371e36cbac5c3b047fa00
#
_cell.length_a   1.000
_cell.length_b   1.000
_cell.length_c   1.000
_cell.angle_alpha   90.00
_cell.angle_beta   90.00
_cell.angle_gamma   90.00
#
_symmetry.space_group_name_H-M   'P 1'
#
loop_
_entity.id
_entity.type
_entity.pdbx_description
1 polymer ?
#
loop_
_entity_poly.entity_id
_entity_poly.type
_entity_poly.pdbx_seq_one_letter_code
_entity_poly.pdbx_strand_id
1 'polypeptide(L)'
;TRKVGAAGGSGGGAGEAGTAGAGNVGGFSPVEGFAGGGTSDGSGGGGGGATAVGASAGAWPSPGGNGGAGAPNDILGPATTYAGGGGGGGQNSTAGTGGAGGGGAGNNNGGSPPGGSGTVNTGGGGGSGGSATPCVPSGGLGGSGIVIVRTPSSYTLAVTPGTNTSTTHPGGDKLATFTVTGTLTVS
;
A
#
# COMPACT_ATOMS: atom_id res chain seq x y z
N THR A 1 -1.61 17.53 18.75
CA THR A 1 -1.19 18.02 17.42
C THR A 1 -1.88 17.16 16.38
N ARG A 2 -2.67 17.75 15.47
CA ARG A 2 -3.35 17.04 14.38
C ARG A 2 -2.32 16.30 13.51
N LYS A 3 -2.53 15.00 13.24
CA LYS A 3 -1.65 14.17 12.39
C LYS A 3 -2.25 14.09 10.98
N VAL A 4 -1.65 14.86 10.10
CA VAL A 4 -2.06 14.93 8.68
C VAL A 4 -1.46 13.76 7.91
N GLY A 5 -2.25 13.09 7.08
CA GLY A 5 -1.76 12.09 6.14
C GLY A 5 -0.88 12.74 5.06
N ALA A 6 0.20 12.07 4.67
CA ALA A 6 1.03 12.53 3.56
C ALA A 6 0.28 12.42 2.24
N ALA A 7 0.41 13.44 1.39
CA ALA A 7 -0.10 13.41 0.02
C ALA A 7 0.89 12.72 -0.93
N GLY A 8 0.40 12.09 -1.99
CA GLY A 8 1.24 11.38 -2.97
C GLY A 8 0.46 10.83 -4.15
N GLY A 9 1.00 9.82 -4.85
CA GLY A 9 0.24 9.03 -5.82
C GLY A 9 -1.00 8.42 -5.14
N SER A 10 -0.79 7.72 -4.01
CA SER A 10 -1.84 7.39 -3.03
C SER A 10 -1.62 8.20 -1.75
N GLY A 11 -2.69 8.69 -1.14
CA GLY A 11 -2.65 9.52 0.05
C GLY A 11 -2.60 8.71 1.34
N GLY A 12 -1.89 9.19 2.35
CA GLY A 12 -1.87 8.62 3.69
C GLY A 12 -3.17 8.86 4.45
N GLY A 13 -3.57 7.90 5.30
CA GLY A 13 -4.70 8.07 6.22
C GLY A 13 -4.40 9.13 7.29
N ALA A 14 -5.44 9.77 7.80
CA ALA A 14 -5.34 10.73 8.89
C ALA A 14 -5.15 10.02 10.23
N GLY A 15 -4.43 10.63 11.15
CA GLY A 15 -4.40 10.25 12.54
C GLY A 15 -5.00 11.33 13.43
N GLU A 16 -5.64 10.94 14.52
CA GLU A 16 -6.08 11.76 15.66
C GLU A 16 -6.60 13.17 15.30
N ALA A 17 -7.87 13.26 14.86
CA ALA A 17 -8.53 14.50 14.40
C ALA A 17 -7.80 15.23 13.26
N GLY A 18 -7.00 14.50 12.49
CA GLY A 18 -6.26 15.03 11.34
C GLY A 18 -7.05 14.96 10.03
N THR A 19 -6.41 15.45 8.97
CA THR A 19 -6.93 15.36 7.60
C THR A 19 -6.17 14.29 6.82
N ALA A 20 -6.89 13.60 5.93
CA ALA A 20 -6.27 12.63 5.03
C ALA A 20 -5.33 13.31 4.01
N GLY A 21 -4.33 12.57 3.57
CA GLY A 21 -3.51 12.97 2.44
C GLY A 21 -4.25 12.84 1.11
N ALA A 22 -4.04 13.78 0.21
CA ALA A 22 -4.59 13.71 -1.13
C ALA A 22 -3.86 12.61 -1.94
N GLY A 23 -4.62 11.93 -2.80
CA GLY A 23 -4.05 11.07 -3.85
C GLY A 23 -3.94 11.81 -5.18
N ASN A 24 -3.31 11.18 -6.15
CA ASN A 24 -3.10 11.68 -7.51
C ASN A 24 -2.52 13.11 -7.53
N VAL A 25 -1.54 13.36 -6.68
CA VAL A 25 -0.88 14.67 -6.61
C VAL A 25 -0.12 14.94 -7.92
N GLY A 26 -0.51 16.00 -8.62
CA GLY A 26 -0.03 16.28 -9.98
C GLY A 26 -1.14 16.17 -11.02
N GLY A 27 -2.29 15.55 -10.66
CA GLY A 27 -3.47 15.50 -11.53
C GLY A 27 -3.25 14.61 -12.76
N PHE A 28 -2.49 13.53 -12.62
CA PHE A 28 -2.17 12.64 -13.73
C PHE A 28 -3.41 11.91 -14.27
N SER A 29 -3.36 11.59 -15.57
CA SER A 29 -4.35 10.74 -16.25
C SER A 29 -3.61 9.62 -17.00
N PRO A 30 -3.94 8.33 -16.71
CA PRO A 30 -4.91 7.88 -15.71
C PRO A 30 -4.55 8.26 -14.27
N VAL A 31 -5.53 8.21 -13.36
CA VAL A 31 -5.35 8.46 -11.93
C VAL A 31 -4.35 7.46 -11.34
N GLU A 32 -3.32 7.94 -10.64
CA GLU A 32 -2.25 7.09 -10.09
C GLU A 32 -2.61 6.47 -8.72
N GLY A 33 -3.57 7.04 -8.02
CA GLY A 33 -4.01 6.55 -6.73
C GLY A 33 -4.98 7.50 -6.05
N PHE A 34 -5.54 7.08 -4.93
CA PHE A 34 -6.64 7.73 -4.26
C PHE A 34 -6.23 8.28 -2.89
N ALA A 35 -7.03 9.22 -2.39
CA ALA A 35 -6.82 9.83 -1.10
C ALA A 35 -6.92 8.82 0.05
N GLY A 36 -6.29 9.11 1.16
CA GLY A 36 -6.50 8.40 2.41
C GLY A 36 -7.85 8.74 3.04
N GLY A 37 -8.25 7.98 4.04
CA GLY A 37 -9.43 8.23 4.87
C GLY A 37 -9.14 9.27 5.95
N GLY A 38 -10.13 10.10 6.25
CA GLY A 38 -10.14 11.06 7.35
C GLY A 38 -10.44 10.40 8.69
N THR A 39 -10.38 11.20 9.75
CA THR A 39 -10.87 10.82 11.09
C THR A 39 -11.47 12.04 11.79
N SER A 40 -12.49 11.81 12.59
CA SER A 40 -13.08 12.84 13.45
C SER A 40 -12.43 12.90 14.82
N ASP A 41 -12.02 11.75 15.38
CA ASP A 41 -11.42 11.66 16.72
C ASP A 41 -10.88 10.24 17.00
N GLY A 42 -9.70 10.13 17.61
CA GLY A 42 -9.13 8.92 18.19
C GLY A 42 -8.56 7.89 17.22
N SER A 43 -9.42 7.19 16.48
CA SER A 43 -8.98 6.14 15.55
C SER A 43 -8.44 6.73 14.26
N GLY A 44 -7.47 6.05 13.62
CA GLY A 44 -6.84 6.48 12.39
C GLY A 44 -7.63 6.09 11.14
N GLY A 45 -7.64 6.94 10.11
CA GLY A 45 -8.13 6.61 8.77
C GLY A 45 -7.17 5.67 8.03
N GLY A 46 -7.69 4.90 7.08
CA GLY A 46 -6.89 4.04 6.21
C GLY A 46 -6.17 4.85 5.11
N GLY A 47 -5.04 4.34 4.63
CA GLY A 47 -4.36 4.88 3.44
C GLY A 47 -5.14 4.63 2.15
N GLY A 48 -5.01 5.49 1.18
CA GLY A 48 -5.54 5.27 -0.18
C GLY A 48 -4.80 4.15 -0.90
N GLY A 49 -5.50 3.44 -1.76
CA GLY A 49 -4.96 2.46 -2.69
C GLY A 49 -4.93 2.97 -4.13
N ALA A 50 -4.54 2.10 -5.05
CA ALA A 50 -4.47 2.46 -6.47
C ALA A 50 -5.84 2.61 -7.13
N THR A 51 -6.91 2.02 -6.59
CA THR A 51 -8.26 2.08 -7.17
C THR A 51 -9.34 2.59 -6.22
N ALA A 52 -9.03 2.75 -4.94
CA ALA A 52 -10.02 3.18 -3.96
C ALA A 52 -9.44 4.10 -2.89
N VAL A 53 -10.26 5.01 -2.39
CA VAL A 53 -9.95 5.81 -1.22
C VAL A 53 -9.82 4.94 0.03
N GLY A 54 -8.98 5.34 0.97
CA GLY A 54 -8.96 4.74 2.29
C GLY A 54 -10.23 5.08 3.07
N ALA A 55 -10.71 4.13 3.87
CA ALA A 55 -11.88 4.37 4.70
C ALA A 55 -11.58 5.36 5.83
N SER A 56 -12.52 6.25 6.10
CA SER A 56 -12.44 7.13 7.26
C SER A 56 -12.77 6.36 8.54
N ALA A 57 -12.11 6.73 9.64
CA ALA A 57 -12.52 6.32 10.97
C ALA A 57 -13.60 7.26 11.50
N GLY A 58 -14.56 6.71 12.25
CA GLY A 58 -15.61 7.46 12.92
C GLY A 58 -15.10 8.14 14.20
N ALA A 59 -16.06 8.74 14.94
CA ALA A 59 -15.80 9.28 16.27
C ALA A 59 -15.55 8.16 17.28
N TRP A 60 -14.76 8.45 18.30
CA TRP A 60 -14.45 7.50 19.38
C TRP A 60 -15.72 7.00 20.13
N PRO A 61 -15.81 5.69 20.51
CA PRO A 61 -14.93 4.61 20.12
C PRO A 61 -15.32 4.02 18.75
N SER A 62 -14.43 4.08 17.77
CA SER A 62 -14.69 3.51 16.45
C SER A 62 -13.51 2.68 15.92
N PRO A 63 -13.76 1.72 15.04
CA PRO A 63 -12.69 1.00 14.35
C PRO A 63 -11.79 1.96 13.55
N GLY A 64 -10.53 1.57 13.38
CA GLY A 64 -9.66 2.18 12.39
C GLY A 64 -10.21 2.01 10.96
N GLY A 65 -9.95 2.97 10.10
CA GLY A 65 -10.37 2.90 8.69
C GLY A 65 -9.60 1.84 7.92
N ASN A 66 -10.27 1.08 7.06
CA ASN A 66 -9.61 0.12 6.19
C ASN A 66 -8.80 0.82 5.10
N GLY A 67 -7.70 0.21 4.66
CA GLY A 67 -6.95 0.66 3.50
C GLY A 67 -7.74 0.53 2.20
N GLY A 68 -7.53 1.46 1.29
CA GLY A 68 -8.11 1.44 -0.06
C GLY A 68 -7.57 0.29 -0.90
N ALA A 69 -8.38 -0.25 -1.78
CA ALA A 69 -7.98 -1.34 -2.66
C ALA A 69 -6.92 -0.91 -3.68
N GLY A 70 -6.02 -1.83 -3.98
CA GLY A 70 -5.05 -1.74 -5.06
C GLY A 70 -5.64 -2.12 -6.41
N ALA A 71 -4.82 -2.07 -7.46
CA ALA A 71 -5.18 -2.38 -8.83
C ALA A 71 -4.84 -3.83 -9.18
N PRO A 72 -5.76 -4.61 -9.77
CA PRO A 72 -5.42 -5.90 -10.35
C PRO A 72 -4.63 -5.71 -11.64
N ASN A 73 -3.66 -6.60 -11.89
CA ASN A 73 -2.87 -6.64 -13.11
C ASN A 73 -2.54 -8.10 -13.48
N ASP A 74 -2.65 -8.44 -14.75
CA ASP A 74 -2.46 -9.79 -15.28
C ASP A 74 -1.16 -9.95 -16.10
N ILE A 75 -0.26 -9.00 -16.00
CA ILE A 75 1.02 -9.01 -16.75
C ILE A 75 1.84 -10.29 -16.52
N LEU A 76 1.71 -10.92 -15.35
CA LEU A 76 2.36 -12.18 -14.98
C LEU A 76 1.54 -13.43 -15.38
N GLY A 77 0.31 -13.27 -15.85
CA GLY A 77 -0.64 -14.35 -16.14
C GLY A 77 -1.91 -14.19 -15.30
N PRO A 78 -2.10 -14.95 -14.22
CA PRO A 78 -3.23 -14.76 -13.31
C PRO A 78 -3.22 -13.37 -12.69
N ALA A 79 -4.40 -12.74 -12.61
CA ALA A 79 -4.53 -11.39 -12.06
C ALA A 79 -4.04 -11.33 -10.60
N THR A 80 -3.08 -10.46 -10.35
CA THR A 80 -2.53 -10.16 -9.03
C THR A 80 -2.80 -8.71 -8.69
N THR A 81 -3.26 -8.43 -7.47
CA THR A 81 -3.56 -7.06 -7.03
C THR A 81 -2.33 -6.42 -6.39
N TYR A 82 -2.05 -5.16 -6.73
CA TYR A 82 -0.89 -4.38 -6.27
C TYR A 82 -1.33 -3.03 -5.67
N ALA A 83 -0.46 -2.43 -4.86
CA ALA A 83 -0.62 -1.07 -4.34
C ALA A 83 -1.90 -0.85 -3.51
N GLY A 84 -2.21 -1.77 -2.58
CA GLY A 84 -3.24 -1.58 -1.57
C GLY A 84 -2.79 -0.63 -0.47
N GLY A 85 -3.70 0.20 0.07
CA GLY A 85 -3.44 1.12 1.18
C GLY A 85 -3.29 0.41 2.53
N GLY A 86 -2.56 0.98 3.47
CA GLY A 86 -2.47 0.47 4.84
C GLY A 86 -3.73 0.75 5.66
N GLY A 87 -4.03 -0.09 6.64
CA GLY A 87 -5.13 0.10 7.58
C GLY A 87 -4.81 1.14 8.67
N GLY A 88 -5.82 1.86 9.12
CA GLY A 88 -5.73 2.81 10.23
C GLY A 88 -5.69 2.11 11.60
N GLY A 89 -5.09 2.74 12.60
CA GLY A 89 -5.07 2.24 13.98
C GLY A 89 -6.42 2.39 14.66
N GLY A 90 -6.79 1.41 15.49
CA GLY A 90 -7.95 1.50 16.36
C GLY A 90 -7.59 2.13 17.71
N GLN A 91 -8.51 2.89 18.32
CA GLN A 91 -8.40 3.33 19.69
C GLN A 91 -9.56 2.76 20.52
N ASN A 92 -9.22 1.87 21.47
CA ASN A 92 -10.21 1.10 22.23
C ASN A 92 -11.23 0.34 21.36
N SER A 93 -10.83 -0.02 20.11
CA SER A 93 -11.63 -0.69 19.13
C SER A 93 -10.73 -1.47 18.17
N THR A 94 -11.28 -2.14 17.17
CA THR A 94 -10.52 -2.90 16.18
C THR A 94 -9.74 -1.96 15.25
N ALA A 95 -8.56 -2.38 14.83
CA ALA A 95 -7.83 -1.69 13.79
C ALA A 95 -8.45 -1.93 12.40
N GLY A 96 -8.18 -1.03 11.48
CA GLY A 96 -8.51 -1.21 10.08
C GLY A 96 -7.65 -2.28 9.42
N THR A 97 -8.24 -3.01 8.49
CA THR A 97 -7.51 -3.98 7.65
C THR A 97 -6.71 -3.26 6.57
N GLY A 98 -5.61 -3.88 6.12
CA GLY A 98 -4.94 -3.42 4.90
C GLY A 98 -5.80 -3.65 3.66
N GLY A 99 -5.67 -2.78 2.70
CA GLY A 99 -6.33 -2.90 1.39
C GLY A 99 -5.78 -4.08 0.58
N ALA A 100 -6.62 -4.66 -0.26
CA ALA A 100 -6.20 -5.69 -1.22
C ALA A 100 -5.03 -5.16 -2.08
N GLY A 101 -4.04 -5.99 -2.35
CA GLY A 101 -2.81 -5.58 -3.04
C GLY A 101 -1.66 -5.27 -2.09
N GLY A 102 -1.64 -5.91 -0.94
CA GLY A 102 -0.49 -5.94 -0.03
C GLY A 102 -0.47 -4.85 1.03
N GLY A 103 -1.59 -4.19 1.32
CA GLY A 103 -1.68 -3.25 2.44
C GLY A 103 -1.48 -3.94 3.79
N GLY A 104 -0.67 -3.36 4.67
CA GLY A 104 -0.50 -3.81 6.05
C GLY A 104 -1.68 -3.41 6.93
N ALA A 105 -2.12 -4.25 7.85
CA ALA A 105 -3.18 -3.93 8.78
C ALA A 105 -2.73 -2.89 9.82
N GLY A 106 -3.65 -2.05 10.27
CA GLY A 106 -3.42 -1.22 11.43
C GLY A 106 -3.28 -2.05 12.71
N ASN A 107 -2.88 -1.42 13.79
CA ASN A 107 -2.86 -2.02 15.10
C ASN A 107 -3.90 -1.36 16.01
N ASN A 108 -4.45 -2.13 16.94
CA ASN A 108 -5.39 -1.63 17.92
C ASN A 108 -4.65 -1.08 19.16
N ASN A 109 -5.43 -0.41 20.03
CA ASN A 109 -4.93 0.18 21.26
C ASN A 109 -4.31 -0.88 22.19
N GLY A 110 -3.16 -0.57 22.78
CA GLY A 110 -2.55 -1.45 23.81
C GLY A 110 -1.07 -1.74 23.65
N GLY A 111 -0.33 -0.93 22.92
CA GLY A 111 1.14 -1.03 22.90
C GLY A 111 1.72 -1.78 21.70
N SER A 112 2.84 -2.39 21.92
CA SER A 112 3.53 -3.26 20.96
C SER A 112 2.65 -4.46 20.55
N PRO A 113 2.54 -4.84 19.28
CA PRO A 113 3.48 -4.55 18.19
C PRO A 113 3.14 -3.28 17.36
N PRO A 114 4.03 -2.86 16.45
CA PRO A 114 3.74 -1.80 15.47
C PRO A 114 2.60 -2.21 14.53
N GLY A 115 2.14 -1.28 13.71
CA GLY A 115 1.25 -1.59 12.58
C GLY A 115 1.88 -2.63 11.64
N GLY A 116 1.06 -3.40 10.95
CA GLY A 116 1.51 -4.38 9.97
C GLY A 116 2.26 -3.72 8.81
N SER A 117 3.37 -4.31 8.37
CA SER A 117 4.06 -3.84 7.18
C SER A 117 3.30 -4.22 5.91
N GLY A 118 3.44 -3.43 4.88
CA GLY A 118 2.98 -3.79 3.54
C GLY A 118 3.72 -5.02 3.01
N THR A 119 3.04 -5.80 2.19
CA THR A 119 3.62 -6.99 1.56
C THR A 119 4.73 -6.60 0.59
N VAL A 120 5.85 -7.29 0.66
CA VAL A 120 6.99 -7.06 -0.24
C VAL A 120 6.59 -7.29 -1.70
N ASN A 121 7.18 -6.53 -2.62
CA ASN A 121 6.97 -6.64 -4.08
C ASN A 121 5.52 -6.39 -4.52
N THR A 122 4.76 -5.62 -3.72
CA THR A 122 3.40 -5.20 -4.09
C THR A 122 3.23 -3.69 -4.13
N GLY A 123 4.16 -2.93 -3.52
CA GLY A 123 3.98 -1.49 -3.34
C GLY A 123 2.85 -1.13 -2.36
N GLY A 124 2.43 -2.09 -1.51
CA GLY A 124 1.39 -1.86 -0.52
C GLY A 124 1.83 -0.93 0.62
N GLY A 125 0.93 -0.10 1.13
CA GLY A 125 1.18 0.79 2.27
C GLY A 125 1.31 0.03 3.59
N GLY A 126 2.11 0.52 4.53
CA GLY A 126 2.12 0.02 5.91
C GLY A 126 0.91 0.50 6.71
N GLY A 127 0.45 -0.32 7.64
CA GLY A 127 -0.61 0.03 8.58
C GLY A 127 -0.14 0.95 9.70
N SER A 128 -1.05 1.72 10.29
CA SER A 128 -0.67 2.58 11.41
C SER A 128 -0.52 1.81 12.72
N GLY A 129 0.34 2.30 13.60
CA GLY A 129 0.38 1.84 14.99
C GLY A 129 -0.89 2.22 15.74
N GLY A 130 -1.17 1.53 16.83
CA GLY A 130 -2.25 1.88 17.75
C GLY A 130 -1.93 3.16 18.56
N SER A 131 -2.89 3.65 19.31
CA SER A 131 -2.69 4.75 20.27
C SER A 131 -2.62 4.19 21.67
N ALA A 132 -1.46 4.26 22.30
CA ALA A 132 -1.25 3.80 23.66
C ALA A 132 -0.38 4.78 24.44
N THR A 133 -0.79 5.08 25.69
CA THR A 133 0.01 5.87 26.63
C THR A 133 0.76 4.92 27.56
N PRO A 134 2.06 5.05 27.84
CA PRO A 134 2.97 6.11 27.40
C PRO A 134 3.68 5.89 26.05
N CYS A 135 3.48 4.76 25.38
CA CYS A 135 4.15 4.45 24.12
C CYS A 135 3.25 4.72 22.92
N VAL A 136 3.77 5.39 21.91
CA VAL A 136 3.12 5.48 20.59
C VAL A 136 3.77 4.43 19.71
N PRO A 137 3.12 3.29 19.44
CA PRO A 137 3.69 2.29 18.54
C PRO A 137 3.91 2.86 17.15
N SER A 138 5.03 2.50 16.53
CA SER A 138 5.31 2.92 15.16
C SER A 138 4.36 2.28 14.15
N GLY A 139 4.13 2.96 13.04
CA GLY A 139 3.48 2.33 11.90
C GLY A 139 4.36 1.23 11.28
N GLY A 140 3.74 0.32 10.52
CA GLY A 140 4.45 -0.64 9.70
C GLY A 140 5.16 0.04 8.53
N LEU A 141 6.17 -0.62 8.00
CA LEU A 141 6.86 -0.15 6.79
C LEU A 141 5.97 -0.37 5.55
N GLY A 142 6.12 0.46 4.53
CA GLY A 142 5.57 0.16 3.22
C GLY A 142 6.25 -1.07 2.61
N GLY A 143 5.50 -1.86 1.82
CA GLY A 143 6.05 -2.95 1.03
C GLY A 143 6.90 -2.40 -0.13
N SER A 144 7.96 -3.13 -0.49
CA SER A 144 8.71 -2.79 -1.70
C SER A 144 7.83 -2.87 -2.94
N GLY A 145 8.16 -2.08 -3.96
CA GLY A 145 7.55 -2.20 -5.29
C GLY A 145 8.15 -3.33 -6.10
N ILE A 146 7.60 -3.52 -7.30
CA ILE A 146 8.06 -4.48 -8.30
C ILE A 146 8.04 -3.80 -9.67
N VAL A 147 8.99 -4.10 -10.53
CA VAL A 147 8.97 -3.71 -11.95
C VAL A 147 8.88 -4.96 -12.79
N ILE A 148 7.92 -4.99 -13.70
CA ILE A 148 7.69 -6.13 -14.61
C ILE A 148 7.70 -5.61 -16.04
N VAL A 149 8.47 -6.26 -16.89
CA VAL A 149 8.51 -5.99 -18.32
C VAL A 149 8.06 -7.24 -19.07
N ARG A 150 7.11 -7.09 -19.99
CA ARG A 150 6.61 -8.16 -20.86
C ARG A 150 6.92 -7.78 -22.31
N THR A 151 7.48 -8.72 -23.06
CA THR A 151 7.81 -8.57 -24.49
C THR A 151 7.32 -9.77 -25.28
N PRO A 152 7.11 -9.62 -26.60
CA PRO A 152 6.83 -10.76 -27.47
C PRO A 152 7.92 -11.86 -27.37
N SER A 153 7.54 -13.09 -27.68
CA SER A 153 8.41 -14.27 -27.60
C SER A 153 9.66 -14.21 -28.49
N SER A 154 9.66 -13.32 -29.49
CA SER A 154 10.81 -13.11 -30.42
C SER A 154 12.00 -12.40 -29.74
N TYR A 155 11.81 -11.80 -28.59
CA TYR A 155 12.88 -11.14 -27.84
C TYR A 155 13.47 -12.06 -26.78
N THR A 156 14.75 -11.84 -26.48
CA THR A 156 15.43 -12.46 -25.33
C THR A 156 15.64 -11.41 -24.24
N LEU A 157 15.27 -11.74 -23.01
CA LEU A 157 15.44 -10.86 -21.86
C LEU A 157 16.51 -11.43 -20.93
N ALA A 158 17.58 -10.69 -20.72
CA ALA A 158 18.59 -10.99 -19.70
C ALA A 158 18.51 -9.94 -18.58
N VAL A 159 18.51 -10.40 -17.33
CA VAL A 159 18.42 -9.55 -16.14
C VAL A 159 19.58 -9.78 -15.19
N THR A 160 20.06 -8.72 -14.56
CA THR A 160 21.10 -8.78 -13.51
C THR A 160 20.72 -7.84 -12.36
N PRO A 161 21.08 -8.11 -11.07
CA PRO A 161 21.68 -9.37 -10.59
C PRO A 161 20.70 -10.55 -10.63
N GLY A 162 21.21 -11.77 -10.39
CA GLY A 162 20.45 -13.03 -10.48
C GLY A 162 19.29 -13.21 -9.47
N THR A 163 19.06 -12.25 -8.58
CA THR A 163 17.84 -12.16 -7.74
C THR A 163 16.64 -11.62 -8.51
N ASN A 164 16.88 -10.91 -9.64
CA ASN A 164 15.86 -10.59 -10.63
C ASN A 164 15.66 -11.79 -11.55
N THR A 165 14.50 -11.96 -12.15
CA THR A 165 14.17 -13.17 -12.90
C THR A 165 13.74 -12.86 -14.34
N SER A 166 14.09 -13.75 -15.26
CA SER A 166 13.54 -13.81 -16.60
C SER A 166 12.81 -15.14 -16.78
N THR A 167 11.56 -15.09 -17.21
CA THR A 167 10.66 -16.26 -17.36
C THR A 167 9.85 -16.16 -18.64
N THR A 168 9.03 -17.18 -18.91
CA THR A 168 8.07 -17.17 -20.01
C THR A 168 6.66 -17.13 -19.45
N HIS A 169 5.86 -16.16 -19.92
CA HIS A 169 4.44 -16.05 -19.62
C HIS A 169 3.67 -17.27 -20.18
N PRO A 170 2.60 -17.75 -19.55
CA PRO A 170 1.77 -18.85 -20.09
C PRO A 170 1.32 -18.64 -21.55
N GLY A 171 1.15 -17.40 -22.00
CA GLY A 171 0.84 -17.05 -23.39
C GLY A 171 2.04 -17.02 -24.35
N GLY A 172 3.24 -17.41 -23.90
CA GLY A 172 4.46 -17.49 -24.71
C GLY A 172 5.38 -16.27 -24.68
N ASP A 173 4.91 -15.11 -24.25
CA ASP A 173 5.71 -13.88 -24.15
C ASP A 173 6.83 -14.02 -23.11
N LYS A 174 7.85 -13.17 -23.22
CA LYS A 174 8.95 -13.11 -22.26
C LYS A 174 8.64 -12.11 -21.14
N LEU A 175 9.00 -12.47 -19.93
CA LEU A 175 8.84 -11.65 -18.72
C LEU A 175 10.20 -11.39 -18.08
N ALA A 176 10.43 -10.14 -17.68
CA ALA A 176 11.51 -9.77 -16.76
C ALA A 176 10.90 -9.15 -15.51
N THR A 177 11.29 -9.65 -14.33
CA THR A 177 10.79 -9.19 -13.04
C THR A 177 11.93 -8.70 -12.18
N PHE A 178 11.80 -7.46 -11.67
CA PHE A 178 12.77 -6.81 -10.82
C PHE A 178 12.18 -6.57 -9.44
N THR A 179 12.79 -7.17 -8.43
CA THR A 179 12.51 -6.98 -7.01
C THR A 179 13.62 -6.22 -6.29
N VAL A 180 14.74 -6.04 -6.97
CA VAL A 180 15.87 -5.20 -6.56
C VAL A 180 16.38 -4.39 -7.76
N THR A 181 17.18 -3.36 -7.50
CA THR A 181 17.84 -2.60 -8.57
C THR A 181 18.60 -3.53 -9.51
N GLY A 182 18.45 -3.31 -10.80
CA GLY A 182 19.08 -4.17 -11.80
C GLY A 182 19.08 -3.59 -13.20
N THR A 183 19.62 -4.37 -14.14
CA THR A 183 19.71 -4.02 -15.56
C THR A 183 18.96 -5.05 -16.39
N LEU A 184 18.19 -4.57 -17.38
CA LEU A 184 17.55 -5.36 -18.42
C LEU A 184 18.34 -5.19 -19.73
N THR A 185 18.71 -6.31 -20.33
CA THR A 185 19.21 -6.35 -21.71
C THR A 185 18.17 -7.06 -22.57
N VAL A 186 17.78 -6.42 -23.67
CA VAL A 186 16.82 -6.94 -24.66
C VAL A 186 17.57 -7.18 -25.97
N SER A 187 17.46 -8.38 -26.55
CA SER A 187 18.08 -8.76 -27.81
C SER A 187 17.13 -9.59 -28.69
#